data_0d14e5a441fe5a138eb8b16463ff67f5
#
_entry.id   0d14e5a441fe5a138eb8b16463ff67f5
#
_cell.length_a   1.000
_cell.length_b   1.000
_cell.length_c   1.000
_cell.angle_alpha   90.00
_cell.angle_beta   90.00
_cell.angle_gamma   90.00
#
_symmetry.space_group_name_H-M   'P 1'
#
loop_
_entity.id
_entity.type
_entity.pdbx_description
1 polymer ?
#
loop_
_entity_poly.entity_id
_entity_poly.type
_entity_poly.pdbx_seq_one_letter_code
_entity_poly.pdbx_strand_id
1 'polypeptide(L)'
;TTLGRSGSDYTASILGAALHAEAIEIWTDVDGVMTADPRYVAEARSIEQLSYNEAMEISHFGAKVIFPATMQPAMAVEIPILVKNTFNPTHKGTRISKESGNENGFIKGISSLKDICLINLEGSGMVGVAGVSARLFKVMAQHQISVILISQASSEHSICIGLMQTDAEYACQLLRRTFADELHAGLISDINYEEGLAVVAVVGENMRRMPGVSARVFGP
;
A
#
# COMPACT_ATOMS: atom_id res chain seq x y z
N THR A 1 20.95 12.46 -14.08
CA THR A 1 20.28 11.80 -12.92
C THR A 1 18.86 11.47 -13.32
N THR A 2 18.43 10.23 -13.16
CA THR A 2 17.05 9.80 -13.43
C THR A 2 16.34 9.53 -12.11
N LEU A 3 15.06 9.91 -12.01
CA LEU A 3 14.24 9.73 -10.80
C LEU A 3 13.53 8.37 -10.74
N GLY A 4 13.81 7.47 -11.70
CA GLY A 4 13.18 6.15 -11.75
C GLY A 4 11.71 6.19 -12.18
N ARG A 5 10.90 5.27 -11.62
CA ARG A 5 9.47 5.15 -11.94
C ARG A 5 8.70 6.43 -11.59
N SER A 6 7.81 6.88 -12.49
CA SER A 6 7.02 8.13 -12.38
C SER A 6 7.88 9.38 -12.17
N GLY A 7 9.09 9.41 -12.73
CA GLY A 7 10.03 10.50 -12.55
C GLY A 7 9.53 11.84 -13.12
N SER A 8 8.69 11.84 -14.16
CA SER A 8 8.04 13.03 -14.70
C SER A 8 7.10 13.67 -13.68
N ASP A 9 6.22 12.88 -13.09
CA ASP A 9 5.23 13.33 -12.12
C ASP A 9 5.92 13.82 -10.84
N TYR A 10 6.99 13.10 -10.43
CA TYR A 10 7.79 13.50 -9.27
C TYR A 10 8.52 14.83 -9.52
N THR A 11 9.06 15.02 -10.73
CA THR A 11 9.67 16.30 -11.13
C THR A 11 8.65 17.44 -11.09
N ALA A 12 7.44 17.21 -11.64
CA ALA A 12 6.37 18.20 -11.61
C ALA A 12 5.98 18.56 -10.15
N SER A 13 5.93 17.58 -9.26
CA SER A 13 5.63 17.79 -7.86
C SER A 13 6.72 18.59 -7.12
N ILE A 14 7.99 18.29 -7.37
CA ILE A 14 9.13 19.05 -6.80
C ILE A 14 9.09 20.50 -7.29
N LEU A 15 8.91 20.71 -8.61
CA LEU A 15 8.87 22.06 -9.18
C LEU A 15 7.64 22.83 -8.70
N GLY A 16 6.48 22.20 -8.66
CA GLY A 16 5.26 22.81 -8.13
C GLY A 16 5.43 23.27 -6.68
N ALA A 17 6.03 22.42 -5.85
CA ALA A 17 6.32 22.77 -4.46
C ALA A 17 7.32 23.93 -4.35
N ALA A 18 8.41 23.91 -5.12
CA ALA A 18 9.44 24.94 -5.09
C ALA A 18 8.93 26.32 -5.59
N LEU A 19 7.99 26.31 -6.52
CA LEU A 19 7.38 27.52 -7.10
C LEU A 19 6.14 27.99 -6.34
N HIS A 20 5.72 27.29 -5.29
CA HIS A 20 4.45 27.54 -4.60
C HIS A 20 3.26 27.63 -5.57
N ALA A 21 3.17 26.68 -6.51
CA ALA A 21 2.12 26.66 -7.52
C ALA A 21 0.73 26.54 -6.88
N GLU A 22 -0.30 27.06 -7.53
CA GLU A 22 -1.69 26.93 -7.08
C GLU A 22 -2.20 25.48 -7.13
N ALA A 23 -1.70 24.72 -8.12
CA ALA A 23 -2.01 23.30 -8.30
C ALA A 23 -0.94 22.63 -9.17
N ILE A 24 -0.86 21.30 -9.08
CA ILE A 24 -0.04 20.44 -9.95
C ILE A 24 -1.01 19.59 -10.77
N GLU A 25 -1.00 19.71 -12.09
CA GLU A 25 -1.81 18.87 -12.97
C GLU A 25 -1.00 17.70 -13.51
N ILE A 26 -1.47 16.48 -13.28
CA ILE A 26 -0.93 15.24 -13.84
C ILE A 26 -1.89 14.74 -14.91
N TRP A 27 -1.48 14.88 -16.16
CA TRP A 27 -2.25 14.44 -17.31
C TRP A 27 -1.85 13.01 -17.69
N THR A 28 -2.82 12.10 -17.68
CA THR A 28 -2.64 10.66 -17.91
C THR A 28 -3.70 10.13 -18.88
N ASP A 29 -3.85 8.82 -19.00
CA ASP A 29 -4.78 8.13 -19.89
C ASP A 29 -6.08 7.66 -19.21
N VAL A 30 -6.30 8.04 -17.96
CA VAL A 30 -7.49 7.68 -17.17
C VAL A 30 -8.20 8.91 -16.60
N ASP A 31 -9.51 8.81 -16.34
CA ASP A 31 -10.36 9.89 -15.83
C ASP A 31 -10.12 10.23 -14.35
N GLY A 32 -8.95 9.93 -13.82
CA GLY A 32 -8.59 10.12 -12.42
C GLY A 32 -8.42 8.79 -11.67
N VAL A 33 -8.41 8.86 -10.34
CA VAL A 33 -8.35 7.70 -9.46
C VAL A 33 -9.74 7.07 -9.39
N MET A 34 -9.85 5.76 -9.64
CA MET A 34 -11.12 5.05 -9.69
C MET A 34 -11.50 4.44 -8.34
N THR A 35 -12.81 4.29 -8.10
CA THR A 35 -13.35 3.63 -6.88
C THR A 35 -12.95 2.16 -6.76
N ALA A 36 -12.67 1.50 -7.86
CA ALA A 36 -12.13 0.15 -7.97
C ALA A 36 -11.43 -0.01 -9.32
N ASP A 37 -10.73 -1.12 -9.52
CA ASP A 37 -10.15 -1.43 -10.82
C ASP A 37 -11.27 -1.77 -11.83
N PRO A 38 -11.43 -0.99 -12.92
CA PRO A 38 -12.51 -1.19 -13.88
C PRO A 38 -12.40 -2.52 -14.64
N ARG A 39 -11.25 -3.19 -14.60
CA ARG A 39 -11.09 -4.53 -15.19
C ARG A 39 -11.84 -5.61 -14.40
N TYR A 40 -12.15 -5.36 -13.13
CA TYR A 40 -12.88 -6.28 -12.23
C TYR A 40 -14.27 -5.77 -11.86
N VAL A 41 -14.45 -4.46 -11.81
CA VAL A 41 -15.71 -3.80 -11.40
C VAL A 41 -16.13 -2.84 -12.50
N ALA A 42 -17.08 -3.25 -13.34
CA ALA A 42 -17.54 -2.46 -14.48
C ALA A 42 -18.17 -1.12 -14.06
N GLU A 43 -18.76 -1.06 -12.87
CA GLU A 43 -19.39 0.12 -12.28
C GLU A 43 -18.38 1.06 -11.59
N ALA A 44 -17.07 0.76 -11.68
CA ALA A 44 -16.03 1.62 -11.14
C ALA A 44 -16.12 3.01 -11.76
N ARG A 45 -16.07 4.04 -10.92
CA ARG A 45 -16.17 5.45 -11.31
C ARG A 45 -15.02 6.25 -10.75
N SER A 46 -14.73 7.37 -11.37
CA SER A 46 -13.74 8.33 -10.90
C SER A 46 -14.12 8.93 -9.55
N ILE A 47 -13.16 9.05 -8.65
CA ILE A 47 -13.33 9.71 -7.35
C ILE A 47 -13.02 11.19 -7.55
N GLU A 48 -13.96 12.08 -7.24
CA GLU A 48 -13.76 13.51 -7.46
C GLU A 48 -12.72 14.09 -6.50
N GLN A 49 -12.71 13.66 -5.23
CA GLN A 49 -11.80 14.20 -4.22
C GLN A 49 -11.27 13.13 -3.27
N LEU A 50 -9.96 13.16 -3.05
CA LEU A 50 -9.24 12.30 -2.10
C LEU A 50 -8.35 13.17 -1.19
N SER A 51 -8.13 12.71 0.04
CA SER A 51 -6.99 13.19 0.81
C SER A 51 -5.68 12.62 0.26
N TYR A 52 -4.53 13.24 0.60
CA TYR A 52 -3.22 12.66 0.25
C TYR A 52 -3.06 11.25 0.81
N ASN A 53 -3.52 11.01 2.07
CA ASN A 53 -3.43 9.70 2.70
C ASN A 53 -4.27 8.65 1.94
N GLU A 54 -5.52 8.97 1.60
CA GLU A 54 -6.39 8.09 0.83
C GLU A 54 -5.78 7.76 -0.54
N ALA A 55 -5.23 8.77 -1.23
CA ALA A 55 -4.59 8.58 -2.53
C ALA A 55 -3.32 7.72 -2.43
N MET A 56 -2.51 7.90 -1.38
CA MET A 56 -1.34 7.06 -1.13
C MET A 56 -1.72 5.60 -0.86
N GLU A 57 -2.73 5.35 -0.04
CA GLU A 57 -3.22 3.99 0.26
C GLU A 57 -3.76 3.29 -0.99
N ILE A 58 -4.63 3.96 -1.76
CA ILE A 58 -5.16 3.41 -3.02
C ILE A 58 -4.02 3.08 -3.99
N SER A 59 -3.02 3.96 -4.10
CA SER A 59 -1.89 3.79 -5.01
C SER A 59 -0.91 2.72 -4.55
N HIS A 60 -0.76 2.52 -3.24
CA HIS A 60 0.13 1.49 -2.68
C HIS A 60 -0.36 0.08 -3.02
N PHE A 61 -1.66 -0.16 -2.92
CA PHE A 61 -2.27 -1.47 -3.14
C PHE A 61 -2.78 -1.73 -4.58
N GLY A 62 -2.25 -1.03 -5.59
CA GLY A 62 -2.45 -1.46 -6.97
C GLY A 62 -2.97 -0.43 -7.98
N ALA A 63 -3.56 0.69 -7.56
CA ALA A 63 -3.90 1.75 -8.49
C ALA A 63 -2.62 2.45 -8.99
N LYS A 64 -2.22 2.17 -10.23
CA LYS A 64 -0.98 2.69 -10.83
C LYS A 64 -1.12 4.12 -11.38
N VAL A 65 -2.12 4.88 -10.94
CA VAL A 65 -2.46 6.20 -11.51
C VAL A 65 -1.43 7.26 -11.11
N ILE A 66 -1.06 7.27 -9.82
CA ILE A 66 -0.02 8.17 -9.30
C ILE A 66 0.87 7.41 -8.32
N PHE A 67 2.18 7.62 -8.38
CA PHE A 67 3.10 6.94 -7.48
C PHE A 67 3.15 7.66 -6.11
N PRO A 68 3.08 6.95 -4.96
CA PRO A 68 3.01 7.58 -3.63
C PRO A 68 4.11 8.61 -3.34
N ALA A 69 5.36 8.34 -3.73
CA ALA A 69 6.47 9.27 -3.51
C ALA A 69 6.28 10.60 -4.27
N THR A 70 5.56 10.59 -5.40
CA THR A 70 5.25 11.79 -6.20
C THR A 70 4.42 12.80 -5.41
N MET A 71 3.58 12.34 -4.49
CA MET A 71 2.69 13.22 -3.72
C MET A 71 3.41 13.94 -2.58
N GLN A 72 4.55 13.41 -2.09
CA GLN A 72 5.22 13.93 -0.89
C GLN A 72 5.65 15.41 -0.99
N PRO A 73 6.26 15.91 -2.09
CA PRO A 73 6.62 17.32 -2.17
C PRO A 73 5.41 18.25 -2.15
N ALA A 74 4.32 17.89 -2.84
CA ALA A 74 3.08 18.66 -2.86
C ALA A 74 2.39 18.64 -1.50
N MET A 75 2.33 17.47 -0.85
CA MET A 75 1.77 17.30 0.49
C MET A 75 2.48 18.16 1.55
N ALA A 76 3.82 18.26 1.48
CA ALA A 76 4.62 19.04 2.43
C ALA A 76 4.28 20.54 2.44
N VAL A 77 3.80 21.07 1.32
CA VAL A 77 3.41 22.48 1.14
C VAL A 77 1.92 22.67 0.87
N GLU A 78 1.13 21.60 1.02
CA GLU A 78 -0.33 21.57 0.89
C GLU A 78 -0.86 22.00 -0.51
N ILE A 79 -0.08 21.78 -1.57
CA ILE A 79 -0.48 22.10 -2.96
C ILE A 79 -1.33 20.97 -3.53
N PRO A 80 -2.57 21.22 -4.00
CA PRO A 80 -3.41 20.19 -4.57
C PRO A 80 -2.83 19.61 -5.87
N ILE A 81 -3.02 18.28 -6.04
CA ILE A 81 -2.70 17.57 -7.27
C ILE A 81 -4.01 17.24 -7.98
N LEU A 82 -4.09 17.55 -9.26
CA LEU A 82 -5.22 17.23 -10.14
C LEU A 82 -4.80 16.13 -11.11
N VAL A 83 -5.41 14.97 -11.02
CA VAL A 83 -5.21 13.87 -11.97
C VAL A 83 -6.28 13.96 -13.04
N LYS A 84 -5.86 14.20 -14.29
CA LYS A 84 -6.75 14.50 -15.43
C LYS A 84 -6.45 13.59 -16.61
N ASN A 85 -7.47 13.39 -17.46
CA ASN A 85 -7.35 12.56 -18.65
C ASN A 85 -7.03 13.38 -19.89
N THR A 86 -5.91 13.07 -20.54
CA THR A 86 -5.50 13.72 -21.81
C THR A 86 -6.50 13.47 -22.94
N PHE A 87 -7.15 12.31 -22.95
CA PHE A 87 -8.12 11.93 -23.99
C PHE A 87 -9.55 12.36 -23.66
N ASN A 88 -9.79 12.81 -22.40
CA ASN A 88 -11.08 13.34 -21.96
C ASN A 88 -10.88 14.61 -21.12
N PRO A 89 -10.39 15.71 -21.73
CA PRO A 89 -9.97 16.92 -21.00
C PRO A 89 -11.12 17.67 -20.32
N THR A 90 -12.36 17.38 -20.71
CA THR A 90 -13.57 17.97 -20.08
C THR A 90 -13.96 17.28 -18.79
N HIS A 91 -13.46 16.07 -18.54
CA HIS A 91 -13.67 15.38 -17.28
C HIS A 91 -12.92 16.07 -16.14
N LYS A 92 -13.57 16.24 -14.99
CA LYS A 92 -12.98 16.94 -13.84
C LYS A 92 -11.74 16.24 -13.29
N GLY A 93 -11.66 14.91 -13.43
CA GLY A 93 -10.58 14.10 -12.87
C GLY A 93 -10.71 13.92 -11.35
N THR A 94 -9.58 13.66 -10.70
CA THR A 94 -9.49 13.53 -9.24
C THR A 94 -8.65 14.66 -8.68
N ARG A 95 -9.18 15.37 -7.68
CA ARG A 95 -8.45 16.34 -6.87
C ARG A 95 -7.89 15.64 -5.62
N ILE A 96 -6.58 15.68 -5.42
CA ILE A 96 -5.89 15.19 -4.23
C ILE A 96 -5.41 16.39 -3.44
N SER A 97 -5.82 16.50 -2.18
CA SER A 97 -5.50 17.64 -1.31
C SER A 97 -5.41 17.22 0.15
N LYS A 98 -5.20 18.15 1.07
CA LYS A 98 -5.17 17.87 2.51
C LYS A 98 -6.52 17.36 3.03
N GLU A 99 -7.61 17.84 2.47
CA GLU A 99 -8.96 17.51 2.92
C GLU A 99 -9.56 16.39 2.04
N SER A 100 -10.11 15.39 2.70
CA SER A 100 -11.00 14.42 2.05
C SER A 100 -12.35 15.07 1.81
N GLY A 101 -12.84 15.00 0.57
CA GLY A 101 -14.19 15.53 0.26
C GLY A 101 -15.28 14.84 1.08
N ASN A 102 -16.28 15.61 1.47
CA ASN A 102 -17.48 15.13 2.19
C ASN A 102 -18.48 14.36 1.31
N GLU A 103 -18.04 13.78 0.21
CA GLU A 103 -18.90 12.98 -0.63
C GLU A 103 -19.43 11.75 0.11
N ASN A 104 -20.70 11.48 -0.12
CA ASN A 104 -21.56 10.49 0.50
C ASN A 104 -20.93 9.09 0.63
N GLY A 105 -20.16 8.86 1.68
CA GLY A 105 -19.61 7.54 1.97
C GLY A 105 -18.27 7.59 2.70
N PHE A 106 -18.12 6.70 3.65
CA PHE A 106 -16.89 6.52 4.42
C PHE A 106 -15.85 5.64 3.69
N ILE A 107 -16.28 4.91 2.63
CA ILE A 107 -15.40 4.16 1.73
C ILE A 107 -15.23 4.98 0.45
N LYS A 108 -14.00 5.35 0.12
CA LYS A 108 -13.64 6.07 -1.09
C LYS A 108 -13.35 5.12 -2.25
N GLY A 109 -12.65 4.05 -1.98
CA GLY A 109 -12.28 3.08 -3.00
C GLY A 109 -11.81 1.75 -2.43
N ILE A 110 -11.69 0.79 -3.34
CA ILE A 110 -11.14 -0.54 -3.08
C ILE A 110 -9.98 -0.74 -4.04
N SER A 111 -8.84 -1.07 -3.51
CA SER A 111 -7.64 -1.39 -4.28
C SER A 111 -7.22 -2.83 -4.04
N SER A 112 -6.56 -3.46 -5.00
CA SER A 112 -6.08 -4.83 -4.83
C SER A 112 -4.69 -5.01 -5.42
N LEU A 113 -3.89 -5.80 -4.72
CA LEU A 113 -2.55 -6.21 -5.15
C LEU A 113 -2.54 -7.73 -5.23
N LYS A 114 -2.25 -8.28 -6.40
CA LYS A 114 -2.16 -9.73 -6.67
C LYS A 114 -0.74 -10.23 -6.53
N ASP A 115 -0.61 -11.54 -6.65
CA ASP A 115 0.67 -12.26 -6.64
C ASP A 115 1.44 -11.98 -5.34
N ILE A 116 0.72 -12.05 -4.23
CA ILE A 116 1.24 -11.92 -2.88
C ILE A 116 1.46 -13.31 -2.29
N CYS A 117 2.54 -13.45 -1.53
CA CYS A 117 2.71 -14.56 -0.60
C CYS A 117 2.72 -14.05 0.84
N LEU A 118 2.29 -14.90 1.76
CA LEU A 118 2.46 -14.71 3.19
C LEU A 118 3.52 -15.66 3.71
N ILE A 119 4.52 -15.14 4.42
CA ILE A 119 5.48 -15.94 5.16
C ILE A 119 5.11 -15.88 6.62
N ASN A 120 4.93 -17.06 7.23
CA ASN A 120 4.66 -17.22 8.65
C ASN A 120 5.91 -17.75 9.36
N LEU A 121 6.30 -17.06 10.40
CA LEU A 121 7.33 -17.48 11.36
C LEU A 121 6.62 -17.75 12.68
N GLU A 122 6.59 -19.02 13.10
CA GLU A 122 5.81 -19.46 14.24
C GLU A 122 6.67 -20.20 15.26
N GLY A 123 6.44 -19.94 16.55
CA GLY A 123 7.11 -20.65 17.63
C GLY A 123 6.84 -20.08 19.00
N SER A 124 6.56 -20.95 19.97
CA SER A 124 6.33 -20.56 21.38
C SER A 124 7.59 -19.99 22.05
N GLY A 125 8.78 -20.31 21.53
CA GLY A 125 10.04 -19.79 22.03
C GLY A 125 10.36 -18.35 21.63
N MET A 126 9.49 -17.71 20.84
CA MET A 126 9.62 -16.29 20.51
C MET A 126 9.03 -15.36 21.58
N VAL A 127 8.16 -15.89 22.43
CA VAL A 127 7.43 -15.10 23.44
C VAL A 127 8.42 -14.48 24.43
N GLY A 128 8.38 -13.15 24.56
CA GLY A 128 9.27 -12.41 25.45
C GLY A 128 10.73 -12.35 25.02
N VAL A 129 11.08 -12.86 23.83
CA VAL A 129 12.44 -12.81 23.30
C VAL A 129 12.63 -11.55 22.46
N ALA A 130 13.42 -10.61 22.99
CA ALA A 130 13.73 -9.39 22.28
C ALA A 130 14.56 -9.65 21.02
N GLY A 131 14.20 -8.93 19.92
CA GLY A 131 15.02 -8.88 18.71
C GLY A 131 14.67 -9.87 17.60
N VAL A 132 13.69 -10.76 17.76
CA VAL A 132 13.24 -11.66 16.69
C VAL A 132 12.79 -10.89 15.46
N SER A 133 11.87 -9.93 15.62
CA SER A 133 11.40 -9.06 14.54
C SER A 133 12.53 -8.25 13.91
N ALA A 134 13.46 -7.73 14.72
CA ALA A 134 14.61 -6.98 14.22
C ALA A 134 15.52 -7.83 13.31
N ARG A 135 15.76 -9.08 13.66
CA ARG A 135 16.53 -10.04 12.83
C ARG A 135 15.82 -10.35 11.54
N LEU A 136 14.50 -10.58 11.59
CA LEU A 136 13.67 -10.83 10.40
C LEU A 136 13.76 -9.66 9.42
N PHE A 137 13.45 -8.44 9.87
CA PHE A 137 13.46 -7.27 8.97
C PHE A 137 14.86 -6.88 8.51
N LYS A 138 15.89 -7.12 9.33
CA LYS A 138 17.29 -6.91 8.92
C LYS A 138 17.66 -7.79 7.73
N VAL A 139 17.26 -9.05 7.75
CA VAL A 139 17.52 -9.98 6.64
C VAL A 139 16.78 -9.55 5.38
N MET A 140 15.49 -9.19 5.49
CA MET A 140 14.72 -8.67 4.34
C MET A 140 15.41 -7.44 3.74
N ALA A 141 15.83 -6.48 4.57
CA ALA A 141 16.51 -5.27 4.12
C ALA A 141 17.86 -5.55 3.46
N GLN A 142 18.68 -6.44 4.02
CA GLN A 142 19.98 -6.81 3.46
C GLN A 142 19.88 -7.43 2.06
N HIS A 143 18.81 -8.14 1.79
CA HIS A 143 18.53 -8.77 0.51
C HIS A 143 17.58 -7.98 -0.39
N GLN A 144 17.28 -6.72 -0.01
CA GLN A 144 16.42 -5.80 -0.77
C GLN A 144 15.01 -6.35 -1.04
N ILE A 145 14.50 -7.20 -0.14
CA ILE A 145 13.15 -7.75 -0.20
C ILE A 145 12.19 -6.76 0.45
N SER A 146 11.21 -6.31 -0.32
CA SER A 146 10.20 -5.36 0.16
C SER A 146 9.08 -6.09 0.90
N VAL A 147 8.84 -5.71 2.15
CA VAL A 147 7.71 -6.20 2.96
C VAL A 147 6.52 -5.27 2.75
N ILE A 148 5.41 -5.84 2.27
CA ILE A 148 4.17 -5.12 1.90
C ILE A 148 3.20 -5.05 3.08
N LEU A 149 3.11 -6.15 3.84
CA LEU A 149 2.20 -6.32 4.96
C LEU A 149 2.95 -6.94 6.14
N ILE A 150 2.62 -6.49 7.34
CA ILE A 150 3.13 -7.03 8.59
C ILE A 150 1.95 -7.28 9.51
N SER A 151 1.84 -8.50 10.02
CA SER A 151 0.88 -8.86 11.06
C SER A 151 1.61 -9.65 12.14
N GLN A 152 1.39 -9.27 13.38
CA GLN A 152 1.93 -9.98 14.55
C GLN A 152 0.82 -10.17 15.56
N ALA A 153 0.66 -11.40 16.04
CA ALA A 153 -0.28 -11.68 17.11
C ALA A 153 0.19 -11.06 18.44
N SER A 154 -0.74 -10.61 19.27
CA SER A 154 -0.44 -10.03 20.59
C SER A 154 0.29 -11.00 21.52
N SER A 155 0.14 -12.30 21.27
CA SER A 155 0.80 -13.39 22.02
C SER A 155 2.28 -13.59 21.63
N GLU A 156 2.81 -12.84 20.65
CA GLU A 156 4.19 -12.97 20.13
C GLU A 156 4.56 -14.37 19.60
N HIS A 157 3.56 -15.29 19.43
CA HIS A 157 3.82 -16.64 18.94
C HIS A 157 4.04 -16.70 17.43
N SER A 158 3.65 -15.68 16.69
CA SER A 158 3.78 -15.65 15.23
C SER A 158 4.06 -14.26 14.70
N ILE A 159 4.86 -14.21 13.65
CA ILE A 159 5.06 -13.02 12.81
C ILE A 159 4.70 -13.43 11.38
N CYS A 160 3.75 -12.73 10.80
CA CYS A 160 3.35 -12.92 9.41
C CYS A 160 3.77 -11.71 8.59
N ILE A 161 4.48 -11.93 7.49
CA ILE A 161 4.84 -10.88 6.54
C ILE A 161 4.32 -11.21 5.16
N GLY A 162 3.77 -10.19 4.50
CA GLY A 162 3.35 -10.27 3.09
C GLY A 162 4.41 -9.64 2.18
N LEU A 163 4.74 -10.33 1.10
CA LEU A 163 5.66 -9.87 0.07
C LEU A 163 5.22 -10.34 -1.33
N MET A 164 5.89 -9.86 -2.37
CA MET A 164 5.61 -10.34 -3.72
C MET A 164 5.95 -11.82 -3.84
N GLN A 165 5.11 -12.57 -4.51
CA GLN A 165 5.28 -14.03 -4.68
C GLN A 165 6.63 -14.39 -5.34
N THR A 166 7.18 -13.52 -6.17
CA THR A 166 8.50 -13.70 -6.77
C THR A 166 9.64 -13.86 -5.77
N ASP A 167 9.48 -13.33 -4.57
CA ASP A 167 10.49 -13.34 -3.52
C ASP A 167 10.24 -14.43 -2.47
N ALA A 168 9.11 -15.16 -2.55
CA ALA A 168 8.61 -16.08 -1.54
C ALA A 168 9.61 -17.14 -1.11
N GLU A 169 10.06 -17.95 -2.08
CA GLU A 169 10.97 -19.06 -1.82
C GLU A 169 12.32 -18.57 -1.28
N TYR A 170 12.86 -17.52 -1.91
CA TYR A 170 14.15 -16.96 -1.50
C TYR A 170 14.10 -16.38 -0.08
N ALA A 171 13.06 -15.59 0.23
CA ALA A 171 12.86 -15.03 1.55
C ALA A 171 12.70 -16.12 2.63
N CYS A 172 11.91 -17.17 2.34
CA CYS A 172 11.72 -18.28 3.25
C CYS A 172 13.05 -19.02 3.52
N GLN A 173 13.87 -19.27 2.50
CA GLN A 173 15.19 -19.88 2.66
C GLN A 173 16.13 -19.02 3.52
N LEU A 174 16.14 -17.69 3.31
CA LEU A 174 16.93 -16.76 4.11
C LEU A 174 16.52 -16.79 5.59
N LEU A 175 15.22 -16.76 5.85
CA LEU A 175 14.71 -16.83 7.22
C LEU A 175 15.04 -18.15 7.89
N ARG A 176 14.89 -19.29 7.22
CA ARG A 176 15.27 -20.60 7.75
C ARG A 176 16.76 -20.67 8.10
N ARG A 177 17.62 -20.05 7.31
CA ARG A 177 19.08 -19.96 7.63
C ARG A 177 19.33 -19.04 8.82
N THR A 178 18.64 -17.90 8.88
CA THR A 178 18.81 -16.90 9.94
C THR A 178 18.36 -17.41 11.31
N PHE A 179 17.35 -18.26 11.34
CA PHE A 179 16.73 -18.84 12.53
C PHE A 179 17.03 -20.34 12.67
N ALA A 180 18.14 -20.82 12.08
CA ALA A 180 18.47 -22.24 12.07
C ALA A 180 18.64 -22.82 13.49
N ASP A 181 19.27 -22.08 14.38
CA ASP A 181 19.49 -22.51 15.78
C ASP A 181 18.17 -22.62 16.55
N GLU A 182 17.27 -21.65 16.37
CA GLU A 182 15.94 -21.65 16.99
C GLU A 182 15.04 -22.76 16.43
N LEU A 183 15.12 -23.03 15.12
CA LEU A 183 14.44 -24.15 14.49
C LEU A 183 14.95 -25.49 15.05
N HIS A 184 16.28 -25.63 15.16
CA HIS A 184 16.90 -26.85 15.69
C HIS A 184 16.57 -27.08 17.17
N ALA A 185 16.52 -26.00 17.94
CA ALA A 185 16.14 -26.04 19.37
C ALA A 185 14.64 -26.18 19.61
N GLY A 186 13.80 -26.16 18.55
CA GLY A 186 12.33 -26.23 18.67
C GLY A 186 11.69 -24.95 19.26
N LEU A 187 12.44 -23.85 19.33
CA LEU A 187 11.94 -22.55 19.79
C LEU A 187 11.07 -21.88 18.70
N ILE A 188 11.44 -22.06 17.44
CA ILE A 188 10.62 -21.78 16.26
C ILE A 188 10.17 -23.14 15.73
N SER A 189 8.85 -23.32 15.59
CA SER A 189 8.26 -24.57 15.14
C SER A 189 8.33 -24.73 13.64
N ASP A 190 8.08 -23.65 12.91
CA ASP A 190 8.11 -23.66 11.45
C ASP A 190 8.31 -22.24 10.87
N ILE A 191 8.84 -22.20 9.64
CA ILE A 191 8.87 -21.05 8.75
C ILE A 191 8.35 -21.53 7.41
N ASN A 192 7.13 -21.18 7.08
CA ASN A 192 6.46 -21.57 5.84
C ASN A 192 5.96 -20.37 5.06
N TYR A 193 5.54 -20.60 3.83
CA TYR A 193 4.89 -19.55 3.02
C TYR A 193 3.70 -20.11 2.26
N GLU A 194 2.73 -19.23 2.01
CA GLU A 194 1.52 -19.48 1.23
C GLU A 194 1.50 -18.53 0.03
N GLU A 195 1.30 -19.06 -1.16
CA GLU A 195 1.29 -18.34 -2.43
C GLU A 195 -0.12 -18.19 -3.02
N GLY A 196 -0.22 -17.43 -4.12
CA GLY A 196 -1.47 -17.26 -4.85
C GLY A 196 -2.49 -16.37 -4.14
N LEU A 197 -2.01 -15.52 -3.24
CA LEU A 197 -2.85 -14.62 -2.47
C LEU A 197 -2.97 -13.24 -3.12
N ALA A 198 -3.96 -12.49 -2.67
CA ALA A 198 -4.13 -11.09 -3.01
C ALA A 198 -4.47 -10.27 -1.77
N VAL A 199 -3.92 -9.07 -1.69
CA VAL A 199 -4.35 -8.07 -0.70
C VAL A 199 -5.46 -7.24 -1.30
N VAL A 200 -6.57 -7.10 -0.58
CA VAL A 200 -7.66 -6.18 -0.92
C VAL A 200 -7.72 -5.11 0.17
N ALA A 201 -7.48 -3.87 -0.23
CA ALA A 201 -7.52 -2.72 0.66
C ALA A 201 -8.80 -1.91 0.44
N VAL A 202 -9.55 -1.70 1.51
CA VAL A 202 -10.70 -0.79 1.52
C VAL A 202 -10.23 0.54 2.10
N VAL A 203 -10.34 1.61 1.33
CA VAL A 203 -9.75 2.91 1.67
C VAL A 203 -10.82 3.95 1.94
N GLY A 204 -10.64 4.70 3.03
CA GLY A 204 -11.46 5.84 3.40
C GLY A 204 -11.08 6.34 4.80
N GLU A 205 -10.68 7.59 4.91
CA GLU A 205 -10.13 8.18 6.14
C GLU A 205 -11.15 8.19 7.29
N ASN A 206 -12.42 8.37 6.97
CA ASN A 206 -13.50 8.43 7.96
C ASN A 206 -13.93 7.06 8.52
N MET A 207 -13.44 5.94 7.96
CA MET A 207 -13.81 4.58 8.42
C MET A 207 -13.48 4.33 9.89
N ARG A 208 -12.39 4.88 10.40
CA ARG A 208 -11.91 4.68 11.78
C ARG A 208 -12.89 5.13 12.87
N ARG A 209 -13.79 6.05 12.53
CA ARG A 209 -14.76 6.66 13.47
C ARG A 209 -16.21 6.21 13.24
N MET A 210 -16.44 5.37 12.22
CA MET A 210 -17.79 4.93 11.84
C MET A 210 -18.05 3.51 12.32
N PRO A 211 -19.05 3.29 13.18
CA PRO A 211 -19.47 1.95 13.57
C PRO A 211 -20.10 1.21 12.37
N GLY A 212 -19.93 -0.10 12.33
CA GLY A 212 -20.55 -0.96 11.32
C GLY A 212 -19.80 -1.09 9.98
N VAL A 213 -18.62 -0.44 9.81
CA VAL A 213 -17.81 -0.56 8.59
C VAL A 213 -17.41 -2.00 8.32
N SER A 214 -16.90 -2.72 9.33
CA SER A 214 -16.50 -4.12 9.16
C SER A 214 -17.67 -5.01 8.77
N ALA A 215 -18.87 -4.76 9.30
CA ALA A 215 -20.07 -5.51 8.91
C ALA A 215 -20.45 -5.25 7.44
N ARG A 216 -20.23 -4.05 6.92
CA ARG A 216 -20.47 -3.73 5.50
C ARG A 216 -19.43 -4.32 4.56
N VAL A 217 -18.17 -4.45 5.01
CA VAL A 217 -17.08 -4.99 4.21
C VAL A 217 -17.12 -6.52 4.19
N PHE A 218 -17.43 -7.15 5.32
CA PHE A 218 -17.37 -8.61 5.50
C PHE A 218 -18.75 -9.27 5.64
N GLY A 219 -19.80 -8.51 5.75
CA GLY A 219 -21.17 -9.02 5.78
C GLY A 219 -21.67 -9.48 4.41
N PRO A 220 -22.70 -10.34 4.36
CA PRO A 220 -23.35 -10.75 3.13
C PRO A 220 -24.10 -9.61 2.44
#